data_31bffa6246569d563d0f735d2985b0d2
#
_entry.id   31bffa6246569d563d0f735d2985b0d2
#
_cell.length_a   1.000
_cell.length_b   1.000
_cell.length_c   1.000
_cell.angle_alpha   90.00
_cell.angle_beta   90.00
_cell.angle_gamma   90.00
#
_symmetry.space_group_name_H-M   'P 1'
#
loop_
_entity.id
_entity.type
_entity.pdbx_description
1 polymer ?
#
loop_
_entity_poly.entity_id
_entity_poly.type
_entity_poly.pdbx_seq_one_letter_code
_entity_poly.pdbx_strand_id
1 'polypeptide(L)'
;TMARAFATFINDGKMCQPYSIAKVTDRQENVLKEGSANCKQVIDSQVAQKVATTLTKSASQYYTAMRLSGGRQFAAKSGTTDDSANTWLTGSTAELTTAAWVGHGNASTTPVQNVRINGRYYSQIFGETFVGQNIWAPYMSTALEGTPNKPMPNANIGAPQTVTRATQAPTPSATPAAPQNQGEGNGPGDDDDEGDD
;
A
#
# COMPACT_ATOMS: atom_id res chain seq x y z
N THR A 1 -2.98 1.69 -10.25
CA THR A 1 -1.92 0.67 -10.19
C THR A 1 -1.94 -0.15 -8.91
N MET A 2 -2.25 0.40 -7.72
CA MET A 2 -2.35 -0.36 -6.45
C MET A 2 -3.41 -1.47 -6.53
N ALA A 3 -4.62 -1.18 -7.00
CA ALA A 3 -5.65 -2.20 -7.20
C ALA A 3 -5.17 -3.35 -8.10
N ARG A 4 -4.47 -3.03 -9.21
CA ARG A 4 -3.93 -4.04 -10.12
C ARG A 4 -2.87 -4.93 -9.44
N ALA A 5 -1.97 -4.34 -8.66
CA ALA A 5 -0.95 -5.09 -7.93
C ALA A 5 -1.59 -6.05 -6.91
N PHE A 6 -2.60 -5.57 -6.18
CA PHE A 6 -3.32 -6.38 -5.20
C PHE A 6 -4.15 -7.49 -5.86
N ALA A 7 -4.83 -7.18 -6.98
CA ALA A 7 -5.59 -8.15 -7.77
C ALA A 7 -4.71 -9.31 -8.25
N THR A 8 -3.43 -9.09 -8.50
CA THR A 8 -2.50 -10.13 -8.94
C THR A 8 -2.42 -11.28 -7.94
N PHE A 9 -2.44 -11.00 -6.63
CA PHE A 9 -2.42 -12.05 -5.60
C PHE A 9 -3.72 -12.85 -5.58
N ILE A 10 -4.86 -12.20 -5.79
CA ILE A 10 -6.17 -12.86 -5.78
C ILE A 10 -6.39 -13.66 -7.07
N ASN A 11 -5.75 -13.26 -8.16
CA ASN A 11 -5.79 -13.90 -9.46
C ASN A 11 -4.63 -14.88 -9.68
N ASP A 12 -4.29 -15.67 -8.66
CA ASP A 12 -3.27 -16.73 -8.72
C ASP A 12 -1.90 -16.27 -9.27
N GLY A 13 -1.51 -15.04 -9.01
CA GLY A 13 -0.25 -14.46 -9.46
C GLY A 13 -0.25 -13.98 -10.91
N LYS A 14 -1.41 -13.96 -11.58
CA LYS A 14 -1.56 -13.43 -12.93
C LYS A 14 -1.87 -11.94 -12.88
N MET A 15 -1.01 -11.14 -13.47
CA MET A 15 -1.21 -9.71 -13.64
C MET A 15 -1.80 -9.40 -15.02
N CYS A 16 -2.94 -8.72 -15.04
CA CYS A 16 -3.67 -8.37 -16.25
C CYS A 16 -3.46 -6.90 -16.62
N GLN A 17 -3.50 -6.58 -17.91
CA GLN A 17 -3.50 -5.20 -18.40
C GLN A 17 -4.89 -4.59 -18.21
N PRO A 18 -5.00 -3.38 -17.61
CA PRO A 18 -6.27 -2.69 -17.53
C PRO A 18 -6.67 -2.17 -18.91
N TYR A 19 -7.95 -2.25 -19.23
CA TYR A 19 -8.55 -1.64 -20.42
C TYR A 19 -9.90 -1.02 -20.04
N SER A 20 -10.20 0.13 -20.61
CA SER A 20 -11.42 0.89 -20.32
C SER A 20 -12.55 0.65 -21.32
N ILE A 21 -12.23 0.10 -22.50
CA ILE A 21 -13.19 -0.20 -23.55
C ILE A 21 -13.24 -1.71 -23.73
N ALA A 22 -14.34 -2.31 -23.31
CA ALA A 22 -14.53 -3.77 -23.42
C ALA A 22 -14.84 -4.19 -24.87
N LYS A 23 -15.68 -3.41 -25.56
CA LYS A 23 -16.14 -3.76 -26.91
C LYS A 23 -16.56 -2.49 -27.66
N VAL A 24 -16.26 -2.44 -28.94
CA VAL A 24 -16.74 -1.42 -29.88
C VAL A 24 -17.50 -2.15 -30.99
N THR A 25 -18.74 -1.74 -31.24
CA THR A 25 -19.57 -2.27 -32.33
C THR A 25 -20.01 -1.14 -33.26
N ASP A 26 -20.33 -1.48 -34.52
CA ASP A 26 -21.02 -0.60 -35.45
C ASP A 26 -22.54 -0.57 -35.17
N ARG A 27 -23.30 0.17 -36.03
CA ARG A 27 -24.75 0.26 -35.93
C ARG A 27 -25.48 -1.05 -36.21
N GLN A 28 -24.82 -1.99 -36.88
CA GLN A 28 -25.32 -3.32 -37.25
C GLN A 28 -24.86 -4.37 -36.22
N GLU A 29 -24.31 -3.94 -35.06
CA GLU A 29 -23.78 -4.79 -33.97
C GLU A 29 -22.55 -5.63 -34.36
N ASN A 30 -21.90 -5.38 -35.50
CA ASN A 30 -20.65 -6.04 -35.84
C ASN A 30 -19.55 -5.55 -34.91
N VAL A 31 -18.73 -6.48 -34.39
CA VAL A 31 -17.61 -6.15 -33.48
C VAL A 31 -16.48 -5.53 -34.27
N LEU A 32 -16.18 -4.26 -34.02
CA LEU A 32 -15.06 -3.53 -34.61
C LEU A 32 -13.77 -3.71 -33.82
N LYS A 33 -13.91 -3.80 -32.48
CA LYS A 33 -12.78 -3.99 -31.58
C LYS A 33 -13.24 -4.63 -30.28
N GLU A 34 -12.40 -5.50 -29.75
CA GLU A 34 -12.60 -6.13 -28.43
C GLU A 34 -11.39 -5.85 -27.55
N GLY A 35 -11.65 -5.48 -26.29
CA GLY A 35 -10.61 -5.27 -25.29
C GLY A 35 -10.04 -6.60 -24.80
N SER A 36 -8.78 -6.64 -24.45
CA SER A 36 -8.11 -7.81 -23.91
C SER A 36 -7.29 -7.48 -22.69
N ALA A 37 -7.47 -8.26 -21.63
CA ALA A 37 -6.74 -8.10 -20.38
C ALA A 37 -5.27 -8.54 -20.47
N ASN A 38 -4.88 -9.34 -21.48
CA ASN A 38 -3.51 -9.81 -21.70
C ASN A 38 -2.79 -10.23 -20.41
N CYS A 39 -3.42 -11.13 -19.64
CA CYS A 39 -2.91 -11.56 -18.34
C CYS A 39 -1.64 -12.41 -18.50
N LYS A 40 -0.64 -12.15 -17.66
CA LYS A 40 0.63 -12.91 -17.61
C LYS A 40 0.91 -13.37 -16.20
N GLN A 41 1.42 -14.60 -16.03
CA GLN A 41 1.96 -15.07 -14.76
C GLN A 41 3.20 -14.25 -14.39
N VAL A 42 3.18 -13.57 -13.24
CA VAL A 42 4.29 -12.73 -12.75
C VAL A 42 4.73 -13.12 -11.34
N ILE A 43 3.91 -13.86 -10.62
CA ILE A 43 4.20 -14.42 -9.30
C ILE A 43 3.80 -15.89 -9.35
N ASP A 44 4.57 -16.76 -8.72
CA ASP A 44 4.19 -18.17 -8.56
C ASP A 44 2.80 -18.30 -7.93
N SER A 45 1.99 -19.19 -8.47
CA SER A 45 0.58 -19.35 -8.07
C SER A 45 0.44 -19.70 -6.59
N GLN A 46 1.30 -20.60 -6.07
CA GLN A 46 1.25 -21.01 -4.66
C GLN A 46 1.65 -19.84 -3.74
N VAL A 47 2.64 -19.03 -4.14
CA VAL A 47 3.04 -17.83 -3.40
C VAL A 47 1.90 -16.83 -3.38
N ALA A 48 1.27 -16.56 -4.50
CA ALA A 48 0.13 -15.64 -4.60
C ALA A 48 -1.03 -16.09 -3.71
N GLN A 49 -1.40 -17.37 -3.75
CA GLN A 49 -2.47 -17.95 -2.91
C GLN A 49 -2.16 -17.86 -1.42
N LYS A 50 -0.90 -18.10 -1.01
CA LYS A 50 -0.48 -17.94 0.40
C LYS A 50 -0.60 -16.49 0.86
N VAL A 51 -0.19 -15.53 0.03
CA VAL A 51 -0.34 -14.08 0.33
C VAL A 51 -1.83 -13.72 0.43
N ALA A 52 -2.66 -14.11 -0.53
CA ALA A 52 -4.10 -13.88 -0.51
C ALA A 52 -4.75 -14.46 0.75
N THR A 53 -4.40 -15.70 1.12
CA THR A 53 -4.91 -16.35 2.34
C THR A 53 -4.49 -15.61 3.60
N THR A 54 -3.23 -15.19 3.68
CA THR A 54 -2.71 -14.43 4.82
C THR A 54 -3.44 -13.10 4.98
N LEU A 55 -3.64 -12.37 3.88
CA LEU A 55 -4.37 -11.10 3.89
C LEU A 55 -5.85 -11.28 4.24
N THR A 56 -6.49 -12.37 3.81
CA THR A 56 -7.87 -12.69 4.18
C THR A 56 -8.00 -13.00 5.67
N LYS A 57 -7.11 -13.82 6.21
CA LYS A 57 -7.07 -14.13 7.65
C LYS A 57 -6.79 -12.88 8.49
N SER A 58 -5.82 -12.06 8.07
CA SER A 58 -5.53 -10.79 8.71
C SER A 58 -6.74 -9.86 8.68
N ALA A 59 -7.43 -9.74 7.56
CA ALA A 59 -8.61 -8.90 7.44
C ALA A 59 -9.74 -9.38 8.37
N SER A 60 -9.97 -10.68 8.47
CA SER A 60 -10.99 -11.23 9.39
C SER A 60 -10.68 -10.99 10.87
N GLN A 61 -9.40 -10.85 11.22
CA GLN A 61 -8.94 -10.63 12.59
C GLN A 61 -8.89 -9.13 12.95
N TYR A 62 -8.37 -8.30 12.07
CA TYR A 62 -8.08 -6.89 12.39
C TYR A 62 -9.09 -5.89 11.83
N TYR A 63 -9.84 -6.26 10.78
CA TYR A 63 -10.82 -5.36 10.16
C TYR A 63 -12.26 -5.79 10.47
N THR A 64 -12.51 -6.22 11.71
CA THR A 64 -13.79 -6.81 12.15
C THR A 64 -14.99 -5.87 12.03
N ALA A 65 -14.76 -4.55 12.06
CA ALA A 65 -15.80 -3.55 11.86
C ALA A 65 -16.17 -3.34 10.37
N MET A 66 -15.32 -3.81 9.44
CA MET A 66 -15.62 -3.75 8.02
C MET A 66 -16.48 -4.96 7.63
N ARG A 67 -17.68 -4.70 7.12
CA ARG A 67 -18.62 -5.74 6.68
C ARG A 67 -19.01 -5.48 5.23
N LEU A 68 -18.96 -6.52 4.41
CA LEU A 68 -19.49 -6.49 3.06
C LEU A 68 -20.86 -7.17 3.01
N SER A 69 -21.74 -6.66 2.17
CA SER A 69 -23.07 -7.23 1.95
C SER A 69 -22.96 -8.72 1.55
N GLY A 70 -23.87 -9.54 2.08
CA GLY A 70 -23.86 -10.99 1.84
C GLY A 70 -22.75 -11.76 2.56
N GLY A 71 -22.09 -11.17 3.57
CA GLY A 71 -21.06 -11.84 4.37
C GLY A 71 -19.82 -12.23 3.58
N ARG A 72 -19.50 -11.49 2.50
CA ARG A 72 -18.35 -11.77 1.65
C ARG A 72 -17.04 -11.69 2.43
N GLN A 73 -16.19 -12.68 2.20
CA GLN A 73 -14.79 -12.60 2.65
C GLN A 73 -14.01 -11.64 1.77
N PHE A 74 -12.99 -11.04 2.34
CA PHE A 74 -12.09 -10.14 1.62
C PHE A 74 -10.69 -10.19 2.18
N ALA A 75 -9.72 -9.96 1.32
CA ALA A 75 -8.34 -9.66 1.67
C ALA A 75 -8.17 -8.15 1.71
N ALA A 76 -7.47 -7.60 2.70
CA ALA A 76 -7.23 -6.17 2.75
C ALA A 76 -5.91 -5.83 3.47
N LYS A 77 -5.38 -4.64 3.16
CA LYS A 77 -4.28 -4.03 3.89
C LYS A 77 -4.46 -2.52 3.92
N SER A 78 -4.42 -1.96 5.10
CA SER A 78 -4.39 -0.51 5.32
C SER A 78 -2.97 0.03 5.25
N GLY A 79 -2.85 1.31 4.96
CA GLY A 79 -1.62 2.08 5.06
C GLY A 79 -1.95 3.47 5.59
N THR A 80 -1.14 3.96 6.50
CA THR A 80 -1.22 5.31 7.04
C THR A 80 0.20 5.83 7.17
N THR A 81 0.52 6.92 6.51
CA THR A 81 1.81 7.59 6.67
C THR A 81 1.85 8.33 8.01
N ASP A 82 3.05 8.73 8.41
CA ASP A 82 3.23 9.55 9.60
C ASP A 82 2.29 10.77 9.53
N ASP A 83 1.74 11.14 10.66
CA ASP A 83 0.75 12.24 10.80
C ASP A 83 -0.52 12.10 9.94
N SER A 84 -0.79 10.91 9.39
CA SER A 84 -1.96 10.65 8.52
C SER A 84 -2.05 11.54 7.27
N ALA A 85 -0.91 11.98 6.74
CA ALA A 85 -0.88 12.80 5.52
C ALA A 85 -1.44 12.04 4.31
N ASN A 86 -1.25 10.73 4.27
CA ASN A 86 -1.79 9.83 3.27
C ASN A 86 -2.30 8.55 3.93
N THR A 87 -3.53 8.22 3.72
CA THR A 87 -4.16 7.01 4.24
C THR A 87 -4.77 6.18 3.13
N TRP A 88 -4.52 4.88 3.19
CA TRP A 88 -4.94 3.92 2.17
C TRP A 88 -5.67 2.74 2.78
N LEU A 89 -6.60 2.20 2.03
CA LEU A 89 -6.99 0.80 2.12
C LEU A 89 -7.05 0.20 0.72
N THR A 90 -6.34 -0.87 0.51
CA THR A 90 -6.46 -1.71 -0.68
C THR A 90 -7.03 -3.06 -0.26
N GLY A 91 -8.08 -3.48 -0.92
CA GLY A 91 -8.73 -4.75 -0.60
C GLY A 91 -9.41 -5.38 -1.81
N SER A 92 -9.68 -6.66 -1.69
CA SER A 92 -10.22 -7.49 -2.75
C SER A 92 -11.17 -8.55 -2.21
N THR A 93 -12.27 -8.76 -2.89
CA THR A 93 -12.98 -10.04 -2.89
C THR A 93 -12.45 -10.92 -4.03
N ALA A 94 -13.02 -12.09 -4.24
CA ALA A 94 -12.67 -12.92 -5.38
C ALA A 94 -13.07 -12.30 -6.73
N GLU A 95 -13.98 -11.32 -6.73
CA GLU A 95 -14.55 -10.72 -7.94
C GLU A 95 -14.01 -9.31 -8.25
N LEU A 96 -13.69 -8.53 -7.21
CA LEU A 96 -13.39 -7.10 -7.36
C LEU A 96 -12.27 -6.68 -6.43
N THR A 97 -11.34 -5.89 -6.96
CA THR A 97 -10.25 -5.26 -6.20
C THR A 97 -10.36 -3.75 -6.29
N THR A 98 -10.30 -3.08 -5.14
CA THR A 98 -10.37 -1.63 -5.05
C THR A 98 -9.27 -1.11 -4.12
N ALA A 99 -8.69 0.01 -4.51
CA ALA A 99 -7.81 0.81 -3.67
C ALA A 99 -8.48 2.16 -3.40
N ALA A 100 -8.64 2.49 -2.14
CA ALA A 100 -9.17 3.77 -1.68
C ALA A 100 -8.08 4.56 -0.97
N TRP A 101 -8.08 5.88 -1.19
CA TRP A 101 -7.07 6.79 -0.66
C TRP A 101 -7.71 8.09 -0.16
N VAL A 102 -7.16 8.61 0.91
CA VAL A 102 -7.46 9.94 1.44
C VAL A 102 -6.14 10.66 1.71
N GLY A 103 -6.05 11.88 1.23
CA GLY A 103 -4.88 12.73 1.35
C GLY A 103 -5.03 14.01 0.53
N HIS A 104 -3.98 14.80 0.45
CA HIS A 104 -3.96 16.02 -0.35
C HIS A 104 -3.45 15.73 -1.78
N GLY A 105 -4.22 16.13 -2.80
CA GLY A 105 -3.96 15.82 -4.22
C GLY A 105 -2.68 16.42 -4.79
N ASN A 106 -2.05 17.34 -4.10
CA ASN A 106 -0.81 18.02 -4.52
C ASN A 106 0.47 17.36 -3.99
N ALA A 107 0.43 16.09 -3.63
CA ALA A 107 1.54 15.35 -2.99
C ALA A 107 2.05 15.99 -1.69
N SER A 108 1.20 16.76 -1.01
CA SER A 108 1.52 17.39 0.27
C SER A 108 1.74 16.35 1.35
N THR A 109 2.68 16.63 2.23
CA THR A 109 2.89 15.91 3.48
C THR A 109 2.06 16.49 4.63
N THR A 110 1.17 17.44 4.33
CA THR A 110 0.29 18.06 5.32
C THR A 110 -0.62 17.00 5.94
N PRO A 111 -0.67 16.87 7.26
CA PRO A 111 -1.53 15.93 7.95
C PRO A 111 -3.01 16.14 7.64
N VAL A 112 -3.76 15.05 7.46
CA VAL A 112 -5.23 15.07 7.43
C VAL A 112 -5.72 14.78 8.84
N GLN A 113 -5.67 15.79 9.69
CA GLN A 113 -6.01 15.72 11.11
C GLN A 113 -6.94 16.88 11.49
N ASN A 114 -7.66 16.69 12.62
CA ASN A 114 -8.57 17.71 13.17
C ASN A 114 -9.59 18.21 12.15
N VAL A 115 -10.12 17.29 11.35
CA VAL A 115 -11.05 17.59 10.25
C VAL A 115 -12.50 17.23 10.62
N ARG A 116 -13.45 17.96 10.03
CA ARG A 116 -14.87 17.59 10.08
C ARG A 116 -15.31 17.10 8.71
N ILE A 117 -15.84 15.87 8.68
CA ILE A 117 -16.35 15.23 7.47
C ILE A 117 -17.79 14.81 7.76
N ASN A 118 -18.74 15.27 6.96
CA ASN A 118 -20.17 15.03 7.15
C ASN A 118 -20.65 15.34 8.59
N GLY A 119 -20.17 16.46 9.16
CA GLY A 119 -20.51 16.89 10.53
C GLY A 119 -19.78 16.18 11.67
N ARG A 120 -19.14 15.06 11.41
CA ARG A 120 -18.36 14.30 12.42
C ARG A 120 -16.93 14.79 12.47
N TYR A 121 -16.42 15.01 13.68
CA TYR A 121 -15.02 15.37 13.92
C TYR A 121 -14.12 14.14 13.96
N TYR A 122 -12.96 14.26 13.32
CA TYR A 122 -11.90 13.26 13.34
C TYR A 122 -10.58 13.94 13.73
N SER A 123 -10.01 13.50 14.85
CA SER A 123 -8.68 13.96 15.28
C SER A 123 -7.60 13.46 14.34
N GLN A 124 -7.78 12.25 13.82
CA GLN A 124 -6.85 11.62 12.88
C GLN A 124 -7.63 10.66 11.96
N ILE A 125 -7.17 10.51 10.71
CA ILE A 125 -7.75 9.61 9.72
C ILE A 125 -6.81 8.41 9.55
N PHE A 126 -7.34 7.20 9.79
CA PHE A 126 -6.62 5.95 9.59
C PHE A 126 -7.19 5.13 8.44
N GLY A 127 -6.32 4.31 7.84
CA GLY A 127 -6.70 3.48 6.70
C GLY A 127 -7.82 2.50 7.00
N GLU A 128 -7.80 1.80 8.15
CA GLU A 128 -8.83 0.82 8.50
C GLU A 128 -10.12 1.45 9.02
N THR A 129 -10.01 2.42 9.94
CA THR A 129 -11.17 2.95 10.66
C THR A 129 -11.92 4.03 9.89
N PHE A 130 -11.24 4.75 9.01
CA PHE A 130 -11.88 5.74 8.17
C PHE A 130 -12.02 5.28 6.72
N VAL A 131 -10.88 5.05 6.03
CA VAL A 131 -10.91 4.72 4.59
C VAL A 131 -11.61 3.37 4.37
N GLY A 132 -11.32 2.39 5.22
CA GLY A 132 -11.93 1.06 5.13
C GLY A 132 -13.42 1.06 5.39
N GLN A 133 -13.84 1.65 6.52
CA GLN A 133 -15.23 1.59 6.97
C GLN A 133 -16.16 2.58 6.24
N ASN A 134 -15.67 3.77 5.90
CA ASN A 134 -16.53 4.82 5.36
C ASN A 134 -16.43 4.99 3.83
N ILE A 135 -15.41 4.41 3.19
CA ILE A 135 -15.21 4.54 1.74
C ILE A 135 -15.18 3.16 1.08
N TRP A 136 -14.21 2.33 1.44
CA TRP A 136 -13.95 1.08 0.75
C TRP A 136 -15.08 0.06 0.92
N ALA A 137 -15.51 -0.24 2.15
CA ALA A 137 -16.53 -1.25 2.42
C ALA A 137 -17.92 -0.87 1.87
N PRO A 138 -18.42 0.38 1.99
CA PRO A 138 -19.65 0.80 1.34
C PRO A 138 -19.57 0.70 -0.19
N TYR A 139 -18.47 1.19 -0.80
CA TYR A 139 -18.27 1.08 -2.24
C TYR A 139 -18.29 -0.38 -2.71
N MET A 140 -17.52 -1.25 -2.07
CA MET A 140 -17.46 -2.66 -2.43
C MET A 140 -18.81 -3.36 -2.27
N SER A 141 -19.57 -3.03 -1.21
CA SER A 141 -20.91 -3.59 -1.00
C SER A 141 -21.85 -3.25 -2.14
N THR A 142 -21.86 -1.98 -2.58
CA THR A 142 -22.70 -1.54 -3.70
C THR A 142 -22.21 -2.10 -5.05
N ALA A 143 -20.90 -2.06 -5.29
CA ALA A 143 -20.33 -2.52 -6.56
C ALA A 143 -20.48 -4.05 -6.77
N LEU A 144 -20.69 -4.80 -5.70
CA LEU A 144 -20.84 -6.26 -5.73
C LEU A 144 -22.31 -6.71 -5.64
N GLU A 145 -23.29 -5.79 -5.62
CA GLU A 145 -24.70 -6.14 -5.65
C GLU A 145 -25.02 -6.99 -6.87
N GLY A 146 -25.80 -8.05 -6.67
CA GLY A 146 -26.19 -8.98 -7.73
C GLY A 146 -25.09 -9.87 -8.28
N THR A 147 -23.83 -9.73 -7.80
CA THR A 147 -22.75 -10.63 -8.22
C THR A 147 -22.69 -11.88 -7.33
N PRO A 148 -22.24 -13.04 -7.86
CA PRO A 148 -22.02 -14.24 -7.05
C PRO A 148 -21.02 -13.99 -5.92
N ASN A 149 -21.25 -14.62 -4.75
CA ASN A 149 -20.27 -14.58 -3.65
C ASN A 149 -19.32 -15.77 -3.79
N LYS A 150 -18.18 -15.56 -4.44
CA LYS A 150 -17.15 -16.59 -4.62
C LYS A 150 -16.22 -16.67 -3.40
N PRO A 151 -15.72 -17.87 -3.07
CA PRO A 151 -14.77 -18.04 -1.98
C PRO A 151 -13.43 -17.37 -2.32
N MET A 152 -12.76 -16.85 -1.29
CA MET A 152 -11.40 -16.35 -1.38
C MET A 152 -10.40 -17.52 -1.52
N PRO A 153 -9.22 -17.29 -2.14
CA PRO A 153 -8.14 -18.26 -2.12
C PRO A 153 -7.82 -18.73 -0.70
N ASN A 154 -7.69 -20.04 -0.51
CA ASN A 154 -7.41 -20.64 0.80
C ASN A 154 -6.30 -21.69 0.67
N ALA A 155 -5.05 -21.25 0.80
CA ALA A 155 -3.88 -22.09 0.78
C ALA A 155 -3.42 -22.47 2.21
N ASN A 156 -2.73 -23.59 2.33
CA ASN A 156 -2.04 -23.91 3.57
C ASN A 156 -0.83 -22.98 3.73
N ILE A 157 -0.91 -22.05 4.70
CA ILE A 157 0.17 -21.10 5.01
C ILE A 157 1.17 -21.64 6.04
N GLY A 158 0.96 -22.87 6.53
CA GLY A 158 1.77 -23.45 7.61
C GLY A 158 1.46 -22.87 8.98
N ALA A 159 2.12 -23.40 10.01
CA ALA A 159 2.10 -22.80 11.34
C ALA A 159 2.95 -21.51 11.37
N PRO A 160 2.63 -20.52 12.22
CA PRO A 160 3.51 -19.38 12.44
C PRO A 160 4.90 -19.88 12.83
N GLN A 161 5.92 -19.53 12.05
CA GLN A 161 7.28 -19.82 12.45
C GLN A 161 7.72 -18.76 13.46
N THR A 162 8.22 -19.19 14.60
CA THR A 162 8.89 -18.28 15.53
C THR A 162 10.16 -17.80 14.85
N VAL A 163 10.16 -16.58 14.35
CA VAL A 163 11.40 -15.95 13.87
C VAL A 163 12.24 -15.69 15.12
N THR A 164 13.21 -16.55 15.36
CA THR A 164 14.26 -16.23 16.34
C THR A 164 14.98 -15.01 15.79
N ARG A 165 14.75 -13.86 16.39
CA ARG A 165 15.44 -12.62 16.04
C ARG A 165 16.93 -12.90 16.16
N ALA A 166 17.66 -12.80 15.05
CA ALA A 166 19.12 -12.88 15.09
C ALA A 166 19.61 -11.81 16.08
N THR A 167 20.24 -12.28 17.16
CA THR A 167 20.59 -11.44 18.33
C THR A 167 21.86 -10.62 18.09
N GLN A 168 22.32 -10.50 16.85
CA GLN A 168 23.47 -9.64 16.52
C GLN A 168 23.17 -8.88 15.24
N ALA A 169 22.96 -7.56 15.42
CA ALA A 169 23.28 -6.63 14.35
C ALA A 169 24.78 -6.75 14.04
N PRO A 170 25.21 -6.74 12.78
CA PRO A 170 26.64 -6.69 12.48
C PRO A 170 27.23 -5.44 13.14
N THR A 171 28.22 -5.64 13.99
CA THR A 171 29.01 -4.54 14.54
C THR A 171 29.54 -3.72 13.39
N PRO A 172 29.31 -2.39 13.33
CA PRO A 172 29.89 -1.58 12.27
C PRO A 172 31.40 -1.76 12.34
N SER A 173 31.98 -2.22 11.23
CA SER A 173 33.44 -2.30 11.09
C SER A 173 33.99 -0.90 11.30
N ALA A 174 34.91 -0.75 12.27
CA ALA A 174 35.52 0.52 12.57
C ALA A 174 36.19 1.05 11.28
N THR A 175 35.74 2.22 10.83
CA THR A 175 36.42 2.97 9.76
C THR A 175 37.85 3.26 10.24
N PRO A 176 38.89 2.96 9.45
CA PRO A 176 40.26 3.33 9.81
C PRO A 176 40.34 4.85 10.02
N ALA A 177 40.91 5.26 11.14
CA ALA A 177 41.17 6.65 11.43
C ALA A 177 42.07 7.24 10.35
N ALA A 178 41.67 8.39 9.81
CA ALA A 178 42.52 9.16 8.90
C ALA A 178 43.85 9.56 9.60
N PRO A 179 44.97 9.56 8.89
CA PRO A 179 46.25 9.92 9.48
C PRO A 179 46.22 11.36 9.96
N GLN A 180 46.59 11.59 11.22
CA GLN A 180 46.79 12.90 11.78
C GLN A 180 48.05 13.49 11.14
N ASN A 181 47.92 14.59 10.40
CA ASN A 181 48.98 15.36 9.86
C ASN A 181 49.59 16.18 11.01
N GLN A 182 50.76 15.78 11.51
CA GLN A 182 51.59 16.59 12.39
C GLN A 182 52.26 17.68 11.54
N GLY A 183 51.72 18.87 11.56
CA GLY A 183 52.36 20.05 11.03
C GLY A 183 53.21 20.68 12.13
N GLU A 184 54.51 20.54 11.98
CA GLU A 184 55.51 21.25 12.76
C GLU A 184 55.37 22.75 12.62
N GLY A 185 55.63 23.43 13.75
CA GLY A 185 55.64 24.86 13.86
C GLY A 185 56.88 25.51 13.25
N ASN A 186 56.87 26.78 13.16
CA ASN A 186 57.93 27.72 13.58
C ASN A 186 57.57 29.12 13.09
N GLY A 187 57.38 29.96 13.93
CA GLY A 187 58.27 30.99 14.44
C GLY A 187 57.98 32.38 13.87
N PRO A 188 58.52 33.38 14.46
CA PRO A 188 57.79 34.58 14.84
C PRO A 188 58.20 35.81 13.97
N GLY A 189 57.55 36.91 14.15
CA GLY A 189 57.97 38.19 13.54
C GLY A 189 56.76 39.08 13.30
N ASP A 190 56.54 39.89 14.19
CA ASP A 190 56.87 41.34 14.25
C ASP A 190 55.97 42.25 13.40
N ASP A 191 55.33 43.07 14.12
CA ASP A 191 55.32 44.55 14.10
C ASP A 191 54.44 45.32 13.12
N ASP A 192 53.70 46.19 13.75
CA ASP A 192 53.41 47.60 13.34
C ASP A 192 52.42 47.78 12.17
N ASP A 193 51.44 48.55 12.18
CA ASP A 193 51.31 49.96 12.55
C ASP A 193 49.95 50.47 11.99
N GLU A 194 49.40 51.31 12.79
CA GLU A 194 48.57 52.48 12.50
C GLU A 194 47.65 52.61 11.26
N GLY A 195 46.47 53.15 11.56
CA GLY A 195 46.02 54.38 10.89
C GLY A 195 44.61 54.34 10.30
N ASP A 196 43.78 55.09 10.95
CA ASP A 196 42.77 56.06 10.47
C ASP A 196 42.10 55.86 9.10
N ASP A 197 40.79 55.78 9.09
CA ASP A 197 39.79 56.82 8.85
C ASP A 197 38.36 56.17 8.84
#